data_27e74fa2b297d1911d6afa3fbd53a3ec
#
_entry.id   27e74fa2b297d1911d6afa3fbd53a3ec
#
_cell.length_a   1.000
_cell.length_b   1.000
_cell.length_c   1.000
_cell.angle_alpha   90.00
_cell.angle_beta   90.00
_cell.angle_gamma   90.00
#
_symmetry.space_group_name_H-M   'P 1'
#
loop_
_entity.id
_entity.type
_entity.pdbx_description
1 polymer ?
#
loop_
_entity_poly.entity_id
_entity_poly.type
_entity_poly.pdbx_seq_one_letter_code
_entity_poly.pdbx_strand_id
1 'polypeptide(L)'
;MPKSKRLMELMMTVNRKRKFTVKELAQEFGVSQRTILRDLQELSELGVPLYSEVGPHGGYQVLKERILPPIAFSEEEAVAIFFAIHALRHYSSLPFETEASSALRKFYQYMPNDIRDRIDQMKNRVDFVTPTRQVSSPHLAILLEAAIQQKVLLIDYESRDKPSKREIQPIGIYTRNGLWYCPAYCYQSDEIRVFRCDRIHSAINSESQPMDLRDIHLGNRESDRKGVQVGGTLFAELTKEGVQACEAEHWLVPMLHVRQDGTGWVEGYLPKSDILFFTKFFIGLGKEVTVMSPTELLDEIRRNLTELMMKYM
;
A
#
# COMPACT_ATOMS: atom_id res chain seq x y z
N MET A 1 -19.33 -24.19 30.26
CA MET A 1 -18.04 -23.74 29.70
C MET A 1 -17.08 -23.37 30.84
N PRO A 2 -15.81 -23.77 30.84
CA PRO A 2 -14.83 -23.36 31.84
C PRO A 2 -14.66 -21.84 31.87
N LYS A 3 -14.40 -21.24 33.05
CA LYS A 3 -14.34 -19.78 33.24
C LYS A 3 -13.27 -19.14 32.35
N SER A 4 -12.07 -19.71 32.29
CA SER A 4 -10.95 -19.19 31.47
C SER A 4 -11.29 -19.12 29.98
N LYS A 5 -11.88 -20.20 29.43
CA LYS A 5 -12.35 -20.25 28.05
C LYS A 5 -13.44 -19.20 27.80
N ARG A 6 -14.38 -19.04 28.73
CA ARG A 6 -15.44 -18.03 28.63
C ARG A 6 -14.89 -16.61 28.63
N LEU A 7 -13.93 -16.28 29.51
CA LEU A 7 -13.31 -14.96 29.55
C LEU A 7 -12.57 -14.63 28.25
N MET A 8 -11.85 -15.59 27.66
CA MET A 8 -11.18 -15.40 26.39
C MET A 8 -12.17 -15.18 25.24
N GLU A 9 -13.22 -15.99 25.14
CA GLU A 9 -14.27 -15.81 24.12
C GLU A 9 -15.05 -14.51 24.33
N LEU A 10 -15.34 -14.13 25.61
CA LEU A 10 -15.97 -12.86 25.93
C LEU A 10 -15.09 -11.69 25.53
N MET A 11 -13.79 -11.71 25.80
CA MET A 11 -12.85 -10.69 25.37
C MET A 11 -12.86 -10.51 23.84
N MET A 12 -12.84 -11.60 23.07
CA MET A 12 -12.93 -11.56 21.61
C MET A 12 -14.28 -10.95 21.15
N THR A 13 -15.38 -11.34 21.80
CA THR A 13 -16.72 -10.89 21.46
C THR A 13 -16.91 -9.41 21.73
N VAL A 14 -16.50 -8.88 22.89
CA VAL A 14 -16.63 -7.46 23.22
C VAL A 14 -15.75 -6.58 22.37
N ASN A 15 -14.57 -7.07 21.99
CA ASN A 15 -13.69 -6.36 21.04
C ASN A 15 -14.25 -6.31 19.61
N ARG A 16 -15.01 -7.31 19.20
CA ARG A 16 -15.70 -7.33 17.89
C ARG A 16 -16.94 -6.45 17.89
N LYS A 17 -17.76 -6.54 18.95
CA LYS A 17 -18.96 -5.73 19.14
C LYS A 17 -18.56 -4.37 19.70
N ARG A 18 -18.97 -3.29 19.07
CA ARG A 18 -18.65 -1.94 19.56
C ARG A 18 -19.51 -1.52 20.73
N LYS A 19 -20.78 -1.93 20.72
CA LYS A 19 -21.79 -1.68 21.74
C LYS A 19 -22.55 -2.98 21.96
N PHE A 20 -22.82 -3.30 23.22
CA PHE A 20 -23.51 -4.51 23.60
C PHE A 20 -24.19 -4.32 24.98
N THR A 21 -25.19 -5.15 25.25
CA THR A 21 -25.83 -5.21 26.55
C THR A 21 -25.45 -6.47 27.31
N VAL A 22 -25.50 -6.40 28.62
CA VAL A 22 -25.30 -7.59 29.50
C VAL A 22 -26.28 -8.71 29.18
N LYS A 23 -27.51 -8.35 28.81
CA LYS A 23 -28.57 -9.30 28.45
C LYS A 23 -28.24 -10.08 27.19
N GLU A 24 -27.76 -9.39 26.14
CA GLU A 24 -27.32 -10.01 24.89
C GLU A 24 -26.19 -10.97 25.12
N LEU A 25 -25.14 -10.56 25.86
CA LEU A 25 -24.02 -11.44 26.18
C LEU A 25 -24.42 -12.63 27.03
N ALA A 26 -25.34 -12.44 28.01
CA ALA A 26 -25.84 -13.52 28.83
C ALA A 26 -26.56 -14.60 27.99
N GLN A 27 -27.32 -14.17 26.97
CA GLN A 27 -27.99 -15.06 26.04
C GLN A 27 -27.01 -15.78 25.13
N GLU A 28 -26.04 -15.02 24.55
CA GLU A 28 -25.02 -15.57 23.63
C GLU A 28 -24.11 -16.60 24.29
N PHE A 29 -23.75 -16.37 25.55
CA PHE A 29 -22.86 -17.27 26.32
C PHE A 29 -23.61 -18.32 27.15
N GLY A 30 -24.94 -18.30 27.21
CA GLY A 30 -25.75 -19.23 27.96
C GLY A 30 -25.51 -19.16 29.48
N VAL A 31 -25.24 -17.97 30.02
CA VAL A 31 -24.98 -17.75 31.46
C VAL A 31 -25.87 -16.63 32.03
N SER A 32 -25.87 -16.50 33.37
CA SER A 32 -26.63 -15.43 33.99
C SER A 32 -26.04 -14.05 33.76
N GLN A 33 -26.86 -12.99 33.76
CA GLN A 33 -26.37 -11.60 33.65
C GLN A 33 -25.37 -11.26 34.76
N ARG A 34 -25.54 -11.80 35.97
CA ARG A 34 -24.61 -11.64 37.09
C ARG A 34 -23.22 -12.24 36.76
N THR A 35 -23.19 -13.35 36.04
CA THR A 35 -21.94 -13.96 35.61
C THR A 35 -21.24 -13.07 34.58
N ILE A 36 -21.97 -12.56 33.60
CA ILE A 36 -21.42 -11.63 32.59
C ILE A 36 -20.88 -10.36 33.24
N LEU A 37 -21.62 -9.74 34.17
CA LEU A 37 -21.15 -8.54 34.87
C LEU A 37 -19.82 -8.78 35.59
N ARG A 38 -19.67 -9.91 36.28
CA ARG A 38 -18.43 -10.27 36.94
C ARG A 38 -17.30 -10.52 35.95
N ASP A 39 -17.60 -11.19 34.84
CA ASP A 39 -16.63 -11.47 33.80
C ASP A 39 -16.20 -10.16 33.07
N LEU A 40 -17.11 -9.21 32.83
CA LEU A 40 -16.78 -7.88 32.28
C LEU A 40 -15.92 -7.05 33.24
N GLN A 41 -16.19 -7.13 34.54
CA GLN A 41 -15.36 -6.47 35.55
C GLN A 41 -13.94 -7.06 35.51
N GLU A 42 -13.79 -8.37 35.47
CA GLU A 42 -12.50 -9.06 35.37
C GLU A 42 -11.76 -8.68 34.06
N LEU A 43 -12.47 -8.58 32.92
CA LEU A 43 -11.87 -8.08 31.68
C LEU A 43 -11.41 -6.62 31.79
N SER A 44 -12.14 -5.78 32.49
CA SER A 44 -11.74 -4.38 32.75
C SER A 44 -10.46 -4.33 33.62
N GLU A 45 -10.35 -5.18 34.64
CA GLU A 45 -9.14 -5.33 35.45
C GLU A 45 -7.95 -5.87 34.65
N LEU A 46 -8.20 -6.68 33.60
CA LEU A 46 -7.20 -7.13 32.63
C LEU A 46 -6.83 -6.10 31.59
N GLY A 47 -7.40 -4.88 31.67
CA GLY A 47 -7.05 -3.75 30.80
C GLY A 47 -7.93 -3.60 29.57
N VAL A 48 -9.04 -4.32 29.45
CA VAL A 48 -10.03 -4.06 28.40
C VAL A 48 -10.79 -2.77 28.74
N PRO A 49 -10.71 -1.71 27.92
CA PRO A 49 -11.26 -0.40 28.24
C PRO A 49 -12.78 -0.40 28.02
N LEU A 50 -13.52 -0.88 29.00
CA LEU A 50 -14.99 -0.93 29.00
C LEU A 50 -15.59 0.32 29.63
N TYR A 51 -16.56 0.90 28.94
CA TYR A 51 -17.35 2.02 29.42
C TYR A 51 -18.84 1.62 29.47
N SER A 52 -19.53 1.95 30.57
CA SER A 52 -20.98 1.69 30.74
C SER A 52 -21.80 2.96 30.58
N GLU A 53 -22.84 2.90 29.75
CA GLU A 53 -23.85 3.94 29.61
C GLU A 53 -25.12 3.52 30.34
N VAL A 54 -25.63 4.40 31.21
CA VAL A 54 -26.88 4.20 31.94
C VAL A 54 -28.02 4.79 31.12
N GLY A 55 -29.14 4.06 30.99
CA GLY A 55 -30.38 4.55 30.36
C GLY A 55 -31.16 3.46 29.61
N PRO A 56 -32.33 3.80 29.05
CA PRO A 56 -33.22 2.85 28.33
C PRO A 56 -32.54 2.20 27.12
N HIS A 57 -31.55 2.89 26.53
CA HIS A 57 -30.66 2.42 25.44
C HIS A 57 -29.22 2.22 25.89
N GLY A 58 -29.02 2.15 27.22
CA GLY A 58 -27.71 1.95 27.83
C GLY A 58 -27.11 0.58 27.54
N GLY A 59 -25.82 0.44 27.84
CA GLY A 59 -25.05 -0.78 27.60
C GLY A 59 -23.60 -0.56 27.89
N TYR A 60 -22.76 -1.46 27.42
CA TYR A 60 -21.34 -1.35 27.49
C TYR A 60 -20.77 -0.99 26.11
N GLN A 61 -19.72 -0.17 26.10
CA GLN A 61 -18.92 0.13 24.92
C GLN A 61 -17.45 -0.13 25.22
N VAL A 62 -16.72 -0.58 24.19
CA VAL A 62 -15.26 -0.58 24.22
C VAL A 62 -14.77 0.79 23.73
N LEU A 63 -13.94 1.48 24.50
CA LEU A 63 -13.36 2.76 24.11
C LEU A 63 -12.54 2.64 22.82
N LYS A 64 -12.32 3.77 22.12
CA LYS A 64 -11.70 3.80 20.78
C LYS A 64 -10.25 3.26 20.73
N GLU A 65 -9.53 3.31 21.84
CA GLU A 65 -8.19 2.72 21.97
C GLU A 65 -8.30 1.21 22.12
N ARG A 66 -8.39 0.51 20.98
CA ARG A 66 -8.54 -0.93 20.95
C ARG A 66 -7.21 -1.62 21.13
N ILE A 67 -7.09 -2.34 22.24
CA ILE A 67 -6.09 -3.39 22.36
C ILE A 67 -6.73 -4.67 21.79
N LEU A 68 -6.08 -5.24 20.76
CA LEU A 68 -6.51 -6.53 20.23
C LEU A 68 -6.37 -7.61 21.30
N PRO A 69 -7.31 -8.56 21.38
CA PRO A 69 -7.17 -9.70 22.29
C PRO A 69 -5.90 -10.49 21.96
N PRO A 70 -5.34 -11.21 22.93
CA PRO A 70 -4.22 -12.11 22.66
C PRO A 70 -4.56 -13.08 21.53
N ILE A 71 -3.75 -13.08 20.48
CA ILE A 71 -3.84 -13.99 19.34
C ILE A 71 -2.70 -14.98 19.49
N ALA A 72 -3.02 -16.27 19.47
CA ALA A 72 -2.00 -17.31 19.47
C ALA A 72 -1.46 -17.49 18.05
N PHE A 73 -0.14 -17.46 17.93
CA PHE A 73 0.59 -17.78 16.69
C PHE A 73 1.42 -19.04 16.91
N SER A 74 1.57 -19.87 15.88
CA SER A 74 2.59 -20.89 15.87
C SER A 74 3.98 -20.24 15.72
N GLU A 75 5.03 -21.03 15.97
CA GLU A 75 6.42 -20.55 15.81
C GLU A 75 6.69 -20.10 14.37
N GLU A 76 6.22 -20.88 13.40
CA GLU A 76 6.39 -20.59 11.98
C GLU A 76 5.64 -19.32 11.56
N GLU A 77 4.41 -19.13 12.05
CA GLU A 77 3.64 -17.91 11.81
C GLU A 77 4.33 -16.69 12.42
N ALA A 78 4.87 -16.83 13.63
CA ALA A 78 5.61 -15.78 14.31
C ALA A 78 6.86 -15.36 13.52
N VAL A 79 7.64 -16.33 13.03
CA VAL A 79 8.81 -16.10 12.17
C VAL A 79 8.38 -15.42 10.85
N ALA A 80 7.31 -15.89 10.22
CA ALA A 80 6.81 -15.32 8.97
C ALA A 80 6.37 -13.87 9.13
N ILE A 81 5.62 -13.53 10.20
CA ILE A 81 5.21 -12.16 10.52
C ILE A 81 6.43 -11.26 10.75
N PHE A 82 7.43 -11.76 11.50
CA PHE A 82 8.67 -11.02 11.74
C PHE A 82 9.33 -10.64 10.41
N PHE A 83 9.53 -11.60 9.50
CA PHE A 83 10.19 -11.37 8.22
C PHE A 83 9.35 -10.51 7.26
N ALA A 84 8.03 -10.62 7.28
CA ALA A 84 7.15 -9.74 6.51
C ALA A 84 7.35 -8.26 6.89
N ILE A 85 7.44 -7.96 8.18
CA ILE A 85 7.70 -6.58 8.66
C ILE A 85 9.17 -6.20 8.39
N HIS A 86 10.10 -7.14 8.61
CA HIS A 86 11.54 -6.92 8.40
C HIS A 86 11.89 -6.61 6.94
N ALA A 87 11.12 -7.13 5.97
CA ALA A 87 11.26 -6.82 4.56
C ALA A 87 11.10 -5.31 4.24
N LEU A 88 10.34 -4.59 5.08
CA LEU A 88 10.11 -3.15 4.91
C LEU A 88 11.27 -2.26 5.40
N ARG A 89 12.31 -2.82 6.04
CA ARG A 89 13.43 -2.07 6.61
C ARG A 89 14.25 -1.24 5.62
N HIS A 90 14.19 -1.60 4.34
CA HIS A 90 14.92 -0.91 3.28
C HIS A 90 14.22 0.35 2.75
N TYR A 91 12.99 0.60 3.16
CA TYR A 91 12.27 1.82 2.83
C TYR A 91 12.63 2.94 3.80
N SER A 92 13.00 4.10 3.27
CA SER A 92 13.35 5.29 4.07
C SER A 92 12.16 5.93 4.78
N SER A 93 10.93 5.61 4.37
CA SER A 93 9.70 6.10 4.97
C SER A 93 8.58 5.08 4.78
N LEU A 94 7.74 4.90 5.79
CA LEU A 94 6.54 4.07 5.75
C LEU A 94 5.33 4.88 6.25
N PRO A 95 4.12 4.65 5.72
CA PRO A 95 2.92 5.36 6.18
C PRO A 95 2.49 5.01 7.62
N PHE A 96 3.03 3.92 8.16
CA PHE A 96 2.79 3.40 9.52
C PHE A 96 4.09 2.96 10.21
N GLU A 97 5.16 3.73 10.05
CA GLU A 97 6.52 3.38 10.50
C GLU A 97 6.62 3.19 12.02
N THR A 98 6.00 4.09 12.78
CA THR A 98 5.99 4.05 14.25
C THR A 98 5.27 2.80 14.74
N GLU A 99 4.11 2.50 14.17
CA GLU A 99 3.28 1.35 14.53
C GLU A 99 3.97 0.04 14.16
N ALA A 100 4.54 -0.05 12.96
CA ALA A 100 5.29 -1.23 12.49
C ALA A 100 6.50 -1.50 13.39
N SER A 101 7.29 -0.50 13.72
CA SER A 101 8.46 -0.61 14.59
C SER A 101 8.06 -1.00 16.02
N SER A 102 6.99 -0.41 16.55
CA SER A 102 6.46 -0.73 17.88
C SER A 102 5.93 -2.16 17.95
N ALA A 103 5.15 -2.58 16.93
CA ALA A 103 4.62 -3.92 16.84
C ALA A 103 5.74 -4.96 16.76
N LEU A 104 6.74 -4.74 15.89
CA LEU A 104 7.87 -5.66 15.73
C LEU A 104 8.67 -5.82 17.03
N ARG A 105 8.93 -4.71 17.73
CA ARG A 105 9.64 -4.73 19.03
C ARG A 105 8.88 -5.51 20.09
N LYS A 106 7.56 -5.24 20.25
CA LYS A 106 6.72 -5.99 21.18
C LYS A 106 6.70 -7.47 20.82
N PHE A 107 6.49 -7.79 19.56
CA PHE A 107 6.42 -9.15 19.07
C PHE A 107 7.71 -9.91 19.36
N TYR A 108 8.89 -9.32 19.06
CA TYR A 108 10.19 -9.90 19.33
C TYR A 108 10.46 -10.09 20.84
N GLN A 109 10.03 -9.14 21.68
CA GLN A 109 10.23 -9.22 23.14
C GLN A 109 9.46 -10.37 23.79
N TYR A 110 8.29 -10.70 23.28
CA TYR A 110 7.43 -11.77 23.83
C TYR A 110 7.71 -13.15 23.24
N MET A 111 8.61 -13.25 22.26
CA MET A 111 9.03 -14.55 21.72
C MET A 111 9.92 -15.33 22.68
N PRO A 112 9.80 -16.67 22.76
CA PRO A 112 10.78 -17.54 23.41
C PRO A 112 12.20 -17.35 22.87
N ASN A 113 13.20 -17.68 23.70
CA ASN A 113 14.61 -17.42 23.33
C ASN A 113 15.04 -18.21 22.07
N ASP A 114 14.65 -19.49 21.99
CA ASP A 114 14.94 -20.38 20.86
C ASP A 114 14.41 -19.82 19.52
N ILE A 115 13.20 -19.25 19.54
CA ILE A 115 12.63 -18.59 18.35
C ILE A 115 13.40 -17.31 18.01
N ARG A 116 13.78 -16.52 19.02
CA ARG A 116 14.62 -15.32 18.80
C ARG A 116 15.96 -15.68 18.17
N ASP A 117 16.64 -16.71 18.71
CA ASP A 117 17.92 -17.19 18.19
C ASP A 117 17.79 -17.68 16.75
N ARG A 118 16.67 -18.37 16.42
CA ARG A 118 16.36 -18.80 15.05
C ARG A 118 16.16 -17.60 14.11
N ILE A 119 15.41 -16.57 14.53
CA ILE A 119 15.24 -15.34 13.78
C ILE A 119 16.59 -14.64 13.55
N ASP A 120 17.42 -14.55 14.58
CA ASP A 120 18.73 -13.89 14.48
C ASP A 120 19.68 -14.62 13.53
N GLN A 121 19.63 -15.96 13.49
CA GLN A 121 20.34 -16.74 12.49
C GLN A 121 19.82 -16.51 11.06
N MET A 122 18.51 -16.32 10.89
CA MET A 122 17.88 -16.13 9.58
C MET A 122 18.06 -14.71 9.03
N LYS A 123 18.15 -13.68 9.87
CA LYS A 123 18.29 -12.27 9.47
C LYS A 123 19.40 -12.02 8.44
N ASN A 124 20.49 -12.79 8.55
CA ASN A 124 21.67 -12.67 7.65
C ASN A 124 21.63 -13.66 6.48
N ARG A 125 20.54 -14.40 6.32
CA ARG A 125 20.39 -15.44 5.30
C ARG A 125 19.21 -15.21 4.36
N VAL A 126 18.27 -14.32 4.76
CA VAL A 126 17.10 -13.93 3.96
C VAL A 126 17.05 -12.41 3.90
N ASP A 127 17.04 -11.88 2.69
CA ASP A 127 16.89 -10.45 2.44
C ASP A 127 15.92 -10.19 1.29
N PHE A 128 15.13 -9.10 1.42
CA PHE A 128 14.24 -8.60 0.38
C PHE A 128 14.83 -7.30 -0.17
N VAL A 129 15.73 -7.45 -1.13
CA VAL A 129 16.48 -6.31 -1.65
C VAL A 129 15.56 -5.37 -2.43
N THR A 130 15.43 -4.15 -1.94
CA THR A 130 14.80 -3.04 -2.64
C THR A 130 15.83 -1.94 -2.89
N PRO A 131 15.76 -1.20 -4.02
CA PRO A 131 16.66 -0.08 -4.24
C PRO A 131 16.57 0.92 -3.08
N THR A 132 17.66 1.11 -2.37
CA THR A 132 17.73 2.08 -1.27
C THR A 132 17.73 3.49 -1.86
N ARG A 133 16.79 4.31 -1.45
CA ARG A 133 16.69 5.72 -1.84
C ARG A 133 16.96 6.60 -0.61
N GLN A 134 17.83 7.59 -0.78
CA GLN A 134 18.12 8.59 0.27
C GLN A 134 17.12 9.76 0.26
N VAL A 135 15.86 9.47 -0.08
CA VAL A 135 14.81 10.48 -0.13
C VAL A 135 13.72 10.12 0.86
N SER A 136 13.26 11.11 1.61
CA SER A 136 12.18 10.95 2.60
C SER A 136 10.83 11.31 1.97
N SER A 137 9.78 10.63 2.40
CA SER A 137 8.39 10.90 2.05
C SER A 137 7.57 11.12 3.33
N PRO A 138 7.67 12.29 3.97
CA PRO A 138 7.10 12.52 5.31
C PRO A 138 5.57 12.57 5.34
N HIS A 139 4.92 12.71 4.19
CA HIS A 139 3.47 12.90 4.09
C HIS A 139 2.68 11.63 3.75
N LEU A 140 3.30 10.43 3.82
CA LEU A 140 2.63 9.16 3.44
C LEU A 140 1.38 8.87 4.28
N ALA A 141 1.42 9.13 5.59
CA ALA A 141 0.30 8.87 6.49
C ALA A 141 -0.93 9.74 6.13
N ILE A 142 -0.74 11.04 5.89
CA ILE A 142 -1.85 11.93 5.52
C ILE A 142 -2.40 11.61 4.12
N LEU A 143 -1.54 11.23 3.18
CA LEU A 143 -1.96 10.82 1.84
C LEU A 143 -2.81 9.54 1.89
N LEU A 144 -2.39 8.55 2.69
CA LEU A 144 -3.14 7.31 2.87
C LEU A 144 -4.48 7.55 3.57
N GLU A 145 -4.48 8.35 4.64
CA GLU A 145 -5.71 8.68 5.37
C GLU A 145 -6.70 9.46 4.50
N ALA A 146 -6.21 10.41 3.68
CA ALA A 146 -7.03 11.15 2.74
C ALA A 146 -7.65 10.24 1.67
N ALA A 147 -6.91 9.23 1.18
CA ALA A 147 -7.43 8.24 0.26
C ALA A 147 -8.56 7.41 0.88
N ILE A 148 -8.38 6.96 2.13
CA ILE A 148 -9.38 6.17 2.88
C ILE A 148 -10.64 7.00 3.16
N GLN A 149 -10.47 8.26 3.57
CA GLN A 149 -11.57 9.14 3.97
C GLN A 149 -12.16 9.95 2.80
N GLN A 150 -11.67 9.74 1.57
CA GLN A 150 -12.09 10.48 0.37
C GLN A 150 -11.96 12.00 0.54
N LYS A 151 -10.85 12.47 1.14
CA LYS A 151 -10.58 13.89 1.38
C LYS A 151 -9.73 14.50 0.30
N VAL A 152 -9.95 15.81 0.07
CA VAL A 152 -9.11 16.63 -0.80
C VAL A 152 -7.96 17.22 0.01
N LEU A 153 -6.76 17.19 -0.56
CA LEU A 153 -5.56 17.79 0.00
C LEU A 153 -5.05 18.92 -0.89
N LEU A 154 -4.64 20.01 -0.29
CA LEU A 154 -3.80 21.02 -0.92
C LEU A 154 -2.35 20.61 -0.67
N ILE A 155 -1.61 20.33 -1.75
CA ILE A 155 -0.20 19.94 -1.70
C ILE A 155 0.69 21.02 -2.32
N ASP A 156 1.91 21.14 -1.77
CA ASP A 156 3.00 21.87 -2.39
C ASP A 156 3.92 20.85 -3.08
N TYR A 157 3.90 20.85 -4.41
CA TYR A 157 4.52 19.82 -5.23
C TYR A 157 5.65 20.37 -6.10
N GLU A 158 6.82 19.75 -5.98
CA GLU A 158 7.97 20.06 -6.84
C GLU A 158 7.89 19.25 -8.14
N SER A 159 7.42 19.87 -9.22
CA SER A 159 7.55 19.29 -10.56
C SER A 159 8.96 19.50 -11.09
N ARG A 160 9.32 18.86 -12.23
CA ARG A 160 10.67 18.97 -12.80
C ARG A 160 11.13 20.40 -13.05
N ASP A 161 10.19 21.32 -13.28
CA ASP A 161 10.50 22.66 -13.77
C ASP A 161 10.09 23.78 -12.80
N LYS A 162 9.12 23.56 -11.91
CA LYS A 162 8.66 24.60 -10.97
C LYS A 162 7.85 24.02 -9.81
N PRO A 163 8.00 24.57 -8.59
CA PRO A 163 7.09 24.30 -7.50
C PRO A 163 5.67 24.78 -7.83
N SER A 164 4.66 24.03 -7.46
CA SER A 164 3.25 24.36 -7.71
C SER A 164 2.35 23.85 -6.60
N LYS A 165 1.38 24.67 -6.20
CA LYS A 165 0.30 24.23 -5.31
C LYS A 165 -0.75 23.51 -6.11
N ARG A 166 -1.21 22.38 -5.63
CA ARG A 166 -2.22 21.56 -6.29
C ARG A 166 -3.22 21.02 -5.29
N GLU A 167 -4.47 21.05 -5.68
CA GLU A 167 -5.52 20.31 -4.99
C GLU A 167 -5.64 18.93 -5.62
N ILE A 168 -5.50 17.91 -4.77
CA ILE A 168 -5.56 16.51 -5.18
C ILE A 168 -6.49 15.72 -4.26
N GLN A 169 -7.17 14.74 -4.80
CA GLN A 169 -7.88 13.74 -4.01
C GLN A 169 -7.17 12.40 -4.19
N PRO A 170 -6.42 11.94 -3.16
CA PRO A 170 -5.68 10.69 -3.22
C PRO A 170 -6.59 9.47 -3.45
N ILE A 171 -6.14 8.54 -4.29
CA ILE A 171 -6.78 7.23 -4.51
C ILE A 171 -6.09 6.17 -3.66
N GLY A 172 -4.81 6.34 -3.41
CA GLY A 172 -3.99 5.44 -2.62
C GLY A 172 -2.52 5.79 -2.72
N ILE A 173 -1.68 4.97 -2.10
CA ILE A 173 -0.22 5.06 -2.22
C ILE A 173 0.35 3.69 -2.57
N TYR A 174 1.39 3.66 -3.37
CA TYR A 174 2.13 2.43 -3.68
C TYR A 174 3.63 2.72 -3.80
N THR A 175 4.43 1.69 -3.62
CA THR A 175 5.88 1.79 -3.79
C THR A 175 6.36 1.06 -5.04
N ARG A 176 7.35 1.64 -5.71
CA ARG A 176 8.03 1.05 -6.86
C ARG A 176 9.48 1.52 -6.90
N ASN A 177 10.41 0.58 -7.04
CA ASN A 177 11.86 0.86 -7.10
C ASN A 177 12.36 1.74 -5.94
N GLY A 178 11.85 1.50 -4.72
CA GLY A 178 12.22 2.22 -3.51
C GLY A 178 11.65 3.64 -3.39
N LEU A 179 10.74 4.05 -4.29
CA LEU A 179 10.05 5.33 -4.25
C LEU A 179 8.55 5.15 -4.01
N TRP A 180 7.94 6.08 -3.30
CA TRP A 180 6.50 6.13 -3.07
C TRP A 180 5.80 7.01 -4.09
N TYR A 181 4.63 6.56 -4.53
CA TYR A 181 3.78 7.19 -5.52
C TYR A 181 2.35 7.28 -5.01
N CYS A 182 1.70 8.41 -5.28
CA CYS A 182 0.31 8.66 -4.95
C CYS A 182 -0.47 8.97 -6.24
N PRO A 183 -1.21 8.00 -6.81
CA PRO A 183 -2.24 8.33 -7.79
C PRO A 183 -3.35 9.12 -7.11
N ALA A 184 -3.73 10.23 -7.73
CA ALA A 184 -4.74 11.13 -7.21
C ALA A 184 -5.45 11.84 -8.35
N TYR A 185 -6.73 12.16 -8.18
CA TYR A 185 -7.43 13.10 -9.04
C TYR A 185 -6.88 14.52 -8.77
N CYS A 186 -6.47 15.20 -9.81
CA CYS A 186 -5.89 16.54 -9.75
C CYS A 186 -6.89 17.56 -10.27
N TYR A 187 -7.41 18.42 -9.40
CA TYR A 187 -8.45 19.41 -9.74
C TYR A 187 -8.00 20.42 -10.79
N GLN A 188 -6.69 20.77 -10.84
CA GLN A 188 -6.18 21.73 -11.84
C GLN A 188 -6.10 21.14 -13.26
N SER A 189 -5.96 19.84 -13.41
CA SER A 189 -5.85 19.19 -14.72
C SER A 189 -7.07 18.36 -15.09
N ASP A 190 -8.04 18.22 -14.17
CA ASP A 190 -9.28 17.47 -14.33
C ASP A 190 -9.03 16.01 -14.77
N GLU A 191 -7.98 15.39 -14.20
CA GLU A 191 -7.58 14.03 -14.53
C GLU A 191 -6.86 13.34 -13.38
N ILE A 192 -6.78 12.01 -13.41
CA ILE A 192 -5.98 11.21 -12.48
C ILE A 192 -4.50 11.31 -12.89
N ARG A 193 -3.68 11.79 -11.96
CA ARG A 193 -2.22 11.88 -12.08
C ARG A 193 -1.52 11.08 -11.00
N VAL A 194 -0.27 10.70 -11.27
CA VAL A 194 0.59 10.03 -10.30
C VAL A 194 1.62 11.02 -9.79
N PHE A 195 1.59 11.26 -8.48
CA PHE A 195 2.53 12.13 -7.79
C PHE A 195 3.61 11.31 -7.08
N ARG A 196 4.86 11.71 -7.19
CA ARG A 196 5.94 11.15 -6.38
C ARG A 196 5.87 11.77 -4.99
N CYS A 197 5.79 10.92 -3.95
CA CYS A 197 5.55 11.39 -2.59
C CYS A 197 6.75 12.16 -1.99
N ASP A 198 7.97 11.83 -2.42
CA ASP A 198 9.19 12.55 -2.01
C ASP A 198 9.28 13.99 -2.55
N ARG A 199 8.42 14.37 -3.53
CA ARG A 199 8.32 15.71 -4.08
C ARG A 199 7.17 16.53 -3.50
N ILE A 200 6.48 15.99 -2.50
CA ILE A 200 5.43 16.70 -1.78
C ILE A 200 6.07 17.31 -0.53
N HIS A 201 6.20 18.65 -0.52
CA HIS A 201 6.81 19.40 0.58
C HIS A 201 5.83 19.73 1.69
N SER A 202 4.55 19.85 1.35
CA SER A 202 3.46 20.01 2.31
C SER A 202 2.20 19.32 1.83
N ALA A 203 1.37 18.85 2.75
CA ALA A 203 0.05 18.29 2.47
C ALA A 203 -0.88 18.66 3.63
N ILE A 204 -1.94 19.44 3.32
CA ILE A 204 -2.94 19.87 4.30
C ILE A 204 -4.34 19.60 3.74
N ASN A 205 -5.32 19.40 4.63
CA ASN A 205 -6.70 19.25 4.19
C ASN A 205 -7.18 20.52 3.45
N SER A 206 -7.83 20.32 2.32
CA SER A 206 -8.56 21.36 1.60
C SER A 206 -10.04 21.36 2.00
N GLU A 207 -10.69 22.52 1.87
CA GLU A 207 -12.13 22.67 2.03
C GLU A 207 -12.92 22.35 0.74
N SER A 208 -12.21 22.03 -0.35
CA SER A 208 -12.84 21.69 -1.62
C SER A 208 -13.70 20.45 -1.52
N GLN A 209 -14.81 20.45 -2.24
CA GLN A 209 -15.75 19.32 -2.28
C GLN A 209 -15.06 18.11 -2.93
N PRO A 210 -15.05 16.93 -2.25
CA PRO A 210 -14.50 15.73 -2.83
C PRO A 210 -15.40 15.19 -3.94
N MET A 211 -14.79 14.59 -4.96
CA MET A 211 -15.48 13.77 -5.95
C MET A 211 -15.78 12.38 -5.36
N ASP A 212 -16.79 11.71 -5.90
CA ASP A 212 -17.04 10.32 -5.54
C ASP A 212 -16.07 9.40 -6.30
N LEU A 213 -15.00 9.00 -5.61
CA LEU A 213 -13.97 8.09 -6.12
C LEU A 213 -13.98 6.74 -5.39
N ARG A 214 -15.10 6.36 -4.72
CA ARG A 214 -15.16 5.14 -3.89
C ARG A 214 -14.93 3.86 -4.69
N ASP A 215 -15.30 3.87 -5.95
CA ASP A 215 -15.12 2.71 -6.85
C ASP A 215 -13.75 2.68 -7.52
N ILE A 216 -12.96 3.76 -7.37
CA ILE A 216 -11.62 3.86 -7.95
C ILE A 216 -10.58 3.50 -6.89
N HIS A 217 -9.77 2.48 -7.17
CA HIS A 217 -8.71 2.01 -6.30
C HIS A 217 -7.43 1.67 -7.11
N LEU A 218 -6.36 1.31 -6.41
CA LEU A 218 -5.05 1.06 -7.05
C LEU A 218 -5.10 -0.01 -8.16
N GLY A 219 -6.02 -0.98 -8.07
CA GLY A 219 -6.16 -2.06 -9.04
C GLY A 219 -6.92 -1.71 -10.32
N ASN A 220 -7.78 -0.69 -10.30
CA ASN A 220 -8.63 -0.32 -11.45
C ASN A 220 -8.44 1.13 -11.94
N ARG A 221 -7.53 1.90 -11.34
CA ARG A 221 -7.30 3.32 -11.64
C ARG A 221 -6.98 3.65 -13.11
N GLU A 222 -6.53 2.65 -13.87
CA GLU A 222 -6.20 2.80 -15.28
C GLU A 222 -7.42 2.64 -16.19
N SER A 223 -8.46 1.93 -15.74
CA SER A 223 -9.70 1.70 -16.48
C SER A 223 -10.56 2.96 -16.61
N ASP A 224 -10.36 3.94 -15.74
CA ASP A 224 -11.18 5.17 -15.65
C ASP A 224 -10.56 6.38 -16.37
N ARG A 225 -9.52 6.17 -17.16
CA ARG A 225 -8.99 7.21 -18.07
C ARG A 225 -9.97 7.44 -19.23
N LYS A 226 -11.17 7.96 -18.92
CA LYS A 226 -12.22 8.37 -19.91
C LYS A 226 -11.94 9.70 -20.57
N GLY A 227 -10.72 10.22 -20.50
CA GLY A 227 -10.30 11.38 -21.32
C GLY A 227 -9.98 10.95 -22.75
N VAL A 228 -10.15 11.84 -23.72
CA VAL A 228 -9.73 11.66 -25.12
C VAL A 228 -8.29 11.13 -25.10
N GLN A 229 -8.15 9.86 -25.43
CA GLN A 229 -6.86 9.18 -25.43
C GLN A 229 -6.04 9.71 -26.61
N VAL A 230 -5.20 10.73 -26.34
CA VAL A 230 -4.20 11.18 -27.32
C VAL A 230 -2.97 10.31 -27.13
N GLY A 231 -2.80 9.33 -27.99
CA GLY A 231 -1.73 8.35 -27.96
C GLY A 231 -1.76 7.45 -29.18
N GLY A 232 -0.90 6.46 -29.20
CA GLY A 232 -0.80 5.50 -30.31
C GLY A 232 -0.88 4.06 -29.82
N THR A 233 -1.03 3.13 -30.75
CA THR A 233 -0.89 1.70 -30.46
C THR A 233 0.59 1.36 -30.35
N LEU A 234 1.00 0.92 -29.17
CA LEU A 234 2.31 0.35 -28.94
C LEU A 234 2.37 -1.05 -29.54
N PHE A 235 3.41 -1.32 -30.32
CA PHE A 235 3.77 -2.66 -30.72
C PHE A 235 5.30 -2.80 -30.73
N ALA A 236 5.83 -3.79 -29.99
CA ALA A 236 7.24 -4.07 -29.90
C ALA A 236 7.51 -5.57 -29.83
N GLU A 237 8.37 -6.08 -30.71
CA GLU A 237 8.83 -7.47 -30.69
C GLU A 237 9.90 -7.68 -29.65
N LEU A 238 9.89 -8.85 -29.01
CA LEU A 238 10.80 -9.23 -27.93
C LEU A 238 11.52 -10.55 -28.23
N THR A 239 12.80 -10.62 -27.90
CA THR A 239 13.53 -11.89 -27.76
C THR A 239 13.07 -12.61 -26.48
N LYS A 240 13.59 -13.81 -26.22
CA LYS A 240 13.32 -14.55 -24.97
C LYS A 240 13.78 -13.78 -23.74
N GLU A 241 14.94 -13.20 -23.81
CA GLU A 241 15.53 -12.35 -22.77
C GLU A 241 14.71 -11.06 -22.58
N GLY A 242 14.20 -10.50 -23.68
CA GLY A 242 13.30 -9.35 -23.65
C GLY A 242 11.98 -9.67 -22.95
N VAL A 243 11.40 -10.86 -23.19
CA VAL A 243 10.20 -11.34 -22.48
C VAL A 243 10.46 -11.44 -20.98
N GLN A 244 11.56 -12.10 -20.57
CA GLN A 244 11.91 -12.24 -19.16
C GLN A 244 12.08 -10.88 -18.45
N ALA A 245 12.69 -9.92 -19.12
CA ALA A 245 12.85 -8.57 -18.60
C ALA A 245 11.50 -7.84 -18.47
N CYS A 246 10.58 -8.06 -19.42
CA CYS A 246 9.24 -7.47 -19.40
C CYS A 246 8.30 -8.12 -18.36
N GLU A 247 8.42 -9.42 -18.09
CA GLU A 247 7.67 -10.15 -17.07
C GLU A 247 7.94 -9.61 -15.65
N ALA A 248 9.13 -9.09 -15.40
CA ALA A 248 9.51 -8.45 -14.14
C ALA A 248 8.75 -7.11 -13.89
N GLU A 249 8.12 -6.56 -14.92
CA GLU A 249 7.45 -5.26 -14.89
C GLU A 249 5.93 -5.43 -14.85
N HIS A 250 5.33 -5.48 -13.65
CA HIS A 250 3.89 -5.72 -13.46
C HIS A 250 2.97 -4.84 -14.32
N TRP A 251 3.36 -3.60 -14.59
CA TRP A 251 2.57 -2.67 -15.41
C TRP A 251 2.57 -3.04 -16.90
N LEU A 252 3.52 -3.85 -17.35
CA LEU A 252 3.64 -4.31 -18.74
C LEU A 252 2.96 -5.67 -18.96
N VAL A 253 2.79 -6.47 -17.91
CA VAL A 253 2.20 -7.80 -17.99
C VAL A 253 0.84 -7.83 -18.74
N PRO A 254 -0.08 -6.86 -18.55
CA PRO A 254 -1.35 -6.84 -19.30
C PRO A 254 -1.20 -6.64 -20.82
N MET A 255 -0.05 -6.13 -21.27
CA MET A 255 0.27 -5.87 -22.67
C MET A 255 1.28 -6.87 -23.25
N LEU A 256 1.79 -7.80 -22.42
CA LEU A 256 2.82 -8.76 -22.81
C LEU A 256 2.17 -10.05 -23.35
N HIS A 257 2.62 -10.47 -24.52
CA HIS A 257 2.21 -11.71 -25.18
C HIS A 257 3.42 -12.59 -25.41
N VAL A 258 3.35 -13.85 -25.00
CA VAL A 258 4.47 -14.81 -25.10
C VAL A 258 4.11 -15.92 -26.05
N ARG A 259 5.04 -16.24 -26.98
CA ARG A 259 4.92 -17.35 -27.92
C ARG A 259 5.43 -18.66 -27.32
N GLN A 260 5.09 -19.78 -27.94
CA GLN A 260 5.53 -21.11 -27.48
C GLN A 260 7.03 -21.30 -27.49
N ASP A 261 7.75 -20.59 -28.35
CA ASP A 261 9.21 -20.61 -28.44
C ASP A 261 9.91 -19.72 -27.39
N GLY A 262 9.15 -19.02 -26.58
CA GLY A 262 9.63 -18.10 -25.54
C GLY A 262 9.92 -16.68 -26.00
N THR A 263 9.82 -16.37 -27.29
CA THR A 263 9.78 -15.00 -27.80
C THR A 263 8.42 -14.37 -27.55
N GLY A 264 8.28 -13.05 -27.75
CA GLY A 264 7.00 -12.41 -27.52
C GLY A 264 6.87 -11.04 -28.13
N TRP A 265 5.81 -10.34 -27.75
CA TRP A 265 5.60 -8.94 -28.12
C TRP A 265 4.83 -8.21 -27.03
N VAL A 266 5.00 -6.91 -27.03
CA VAL A 266 4.17 -5.99 -26.23
C VAL A 266 3.21 -5.30 -27.17
N GLU A 267 1.91 -5.34 -26.84
CA GLU A 267 0.86 -4.68 -27.58
C GLU A 267 -0.14 -4.00 -26.64
N GLY A 268 -0.41 -2.71 -26.87
CA GLY A 268 -1.35 -1.98 -26.04
C GLY A 268 -1.44 -0.51 -26.39
N TYR A 269 -2.20 0.22 -25.59
CA TYR A 269 -2.31 1.66 -25.75
C TYR A 269 -1.16 2.38 -25.07
N LEU A 270 -0.50 3.32 -25.75
CA LEU A 270 0.56 4.18 -25.25
C LEU A 270 0.10 5.64 -25.21
N PRO A 271 -0.13 6.23 -24.01
CA PRO A 271 -0.39 7.64 -23.85
C PRO A 271 0.82 8.49 -24.29
N LYS A 272 0.57 9.65 -24.88
CA LYS A 272 1.66 10.60 -25.24
C LYS A 272 2.51 11.01 -24.04
N SER A 273 1.90 11.14 -22.86
CA SER A 273 2.60 11.45 -21.60
C SER A 273 3.68 10.43 -21.23
N ASP A 274 3.55 9.20 -21.70
CA ASP A 274 4.37 8.07 -21.28
C ASP A 274 5.48 7.74 -22.29
N ILE A 275 5.52 8.41 -23.44
CA ILE A 275 6.53 8.18 -24.50
C ILE A 275 7.94 8.27 -23.94
N LEU A 276 8.29 9.29 -23.16
CA LEU A 276 9.61 9.43 -22.57
C LEU A 276 9.97 8.31 -21.59
N PHE A 277 8.97 7.77 -20.88
CA PHE A 277 9.17 6.65 -20.00
C PHE A 277 9.45 5.37 -20.80
N PHE A 278 8.62 5.05 -21.78
CA PHE A 278 8.80 3.88 -22.64
C PHE A 278 10.08 3.97 -23.48
N THR A 279 10.46 5.16 -23.94
CA THR A 279 11.76 5.39 -24.62
C THR A 279 12.93 4.89 -23.78
N LYS A 280 12.99 5.36 -22.51
CA LYS A 280 14.08 4.95 -21.60
C LYS A 280 14.03 3.48 -21.26
N PHE A 281 12.84 2.93 -21.08
CA PHE A 281 12.64 1.53 -20.80
C PHE A 281 13.14 0.65 -21.95
N PHE A 282 12.70 0.90 -23.18
CA PHE A 282 13.10 0.10 -24.33
C PHE A 282 14.57 0.28 -24.71
N ILE A 283 15.13 1.49 -24.58
CA ILE A 283 16.59 1.67 -24.75
C ILE A 283 17.36 0.83 -23.72
N GLY A 284 16.85 0.70 -22.48
CA GLY A 284 17.43 -0.13 -21.44
C GLY A 284 17.42 -1.63 -21.72
N LEU A 285 16.50 -2.12 -22.56
CA LEU A 285 16.46 -3.51 -23.03
C LEU A 285 17.47 -3.77 -24.17
N GLY A 286 18.01 -2.72 -24.77
CA GLY A 286 19.04 -2.83 -25.82
C GLY A 286 18.54 -3.61 -27.04
N LYS A 287 19.26 -4.66 -27.43
CA LYS A 287 18.92 -5.50 -28.59
C LYS A 287 17.79 -6.49 -28.36
N GLU A 288 17.29 -6.59 -27.13
CA GLU A 288 16.27 -7.57 -26.76
C GLU A 288 14.86 -7.11 -27.13
N VAL A 289 14.72 -5.90 -27.67
CA VAL A 289 13.45 -5.32 -28.11
C VAL A 289 13.60 -4.63 -29.47
N THR A 290 12.57 -4.78 -30.31
CA THR A 290 12.41 -4.00 -31.55
C THR A 290 11.06 -3.30 -31.52
N VAL A 291 11.07 -2.00 -31.29
CA VAL A 291 9.85 -1.18 -31.29
C VAL A 291 9.40 -0.95 -32.73
N MET A 292 8.13 -1.22 -33.04
CA MET A 292 7.54 -1.09 -34.38
C MET A 292 6.58 0.12 -34.47
N SER A 293 5.88 0.42 -33.38
CA SER A 293 4.95 1.56 -33.29
C SER A 293 4.80 2.06 -31.85
N PRO A 294 4.31 3.30 -31.64
CA PRO A 294 3.97 4.34 -32.61
C PRO A 294 5.23 5.09 -33.13
N THR A 295 5.08 5.83 -34.21
CA THR A 295 6.18 6.58 -34.85
C THR A 295 6.80 7.59 -33.88
N GLU A 296 6.00 8.26 -33.06
CA GLU A 296 6.48 9.23 -32.08
C GLU A 296 7.45 8.61 -31.05
N LEU A 297 7.21 7.35 -30.66
CA LEU A 297 8.10 6.61 -29.76
C LEU A 297 9.42 6.28 -30.47
N LEU A 298 9.35 5.83 -31.72
CA LEU A 298 10.53 5.53 -32.55
C LEU A 298 11.42 6.76 -32.73
N ASP A 299 10.83 7.91 -33.02
CA ASP A 299 11.55 9.16 -33.21
C ASP A 299 12.21 9.64 -31.91
N GLU A 300 11.52 9.46 -30.76
CA GLU A 300 12.08 9.75 -29.45
C GLU A 300 13.25 8.80 -29.09
N ILE A 301 13.13 7.51 -29.40
CA ILE A 301 14.22 6.53 -29.22
C ILE A 301 15.42 6.94 -30.08
N ARG A 302 15.23 7.24 -31.35
CA ARG A 302 16.32 7.64 -32.27
C ARG A 302 17.02 8.89 -31.76
N ARG A 303 16.26 9.92 -31.32
CA ARG A 303 16.82 11.15 -30.76
C ARG A 303 17.69 10.87 -29.54
N ASN A 304 17.18 10.09 -28.57
CA ASN A 304 17.93 9.76 -27.36
C ASN A 304 19.20 8.95 -27.67
N LEU A 305 19.11 7.97 -28.59
CA LEU A 305 20.29 7.20 -28.99
C LEU A 305 21.37 8.09 -29.67
N THR A 306 20.97 9.01 -30.53
CA THR A 306 21.89 9.99 -31.16
C THR A 306 22.58 10.86 -30.10
N GLU A 307 21.81 11.40 -29.14
CA GLU A 307 22.35 12.19 -28.04
C GLU A 307 23.33 11.37 -27.16
N LEU A 308 23.02 10.10 -26.91
CA LEU A 308 23.90 9.21 -26.17
C LEU A 308 25.19 8.94 -26.94
N MET A 309 25.10 8.64 -28.22
CA MET A 309 26.28 8.43 -29.06
C MET A 309 27.21 9.64 -29.05
N MET A 310 26.67 10.86 -29.17
CA MET A 310 27.47 12.10 -29.14
C MET A 310 28.21 12.31 -27.81
N LYS A 311 27.76 11.73 -26.71
CA LYS A 311 28.45 11.82 -25.40
C LYS A 311 29.64 10.87 -25.26
N TYR A 312 29.68 9.83 -26.05
CA TYR A 312 30.73 8.78 -25.98
C TYR A 312 31.66 8.79 -27.17
N MET A 313 31.47 9.69 -28.15
CA MET A 313 32.41 10.00 -29.24
C MET A 313 33.28 11.20 -28.86
#